data_523a335a5a1bafa3b2d1c4ed30f4469d
#
_entry.id   523a335a5a1bafa3b2d1c4ed30f4469d
#
_cell.length_a   1.000
_cell.length_b   1.000
_cell.length_c   1.000
_cell.angle_alpha   90.00
_cell.angle_beta   90.00
_cell.angle_gamma   90.00
#
_symmetry.space_group_name_H-M   'P 1'
#
loop_
_entity.id
_entity.type
_entity.pdbx_description
1 polymer ?
#
loop_
_entity_poly.entity_id
_entity_poly.type
_entity_poly.pdbx_seq_one_letter_code
_entity_poly.pdbx_strand_id
1 'polypeptide(L)'
;MTRALEIPKPIAKTDFIKVSTKSINLDKSVTDTKLIVDTELERQRKEAEEKERLAKLEEEKKKKVEIIETSYSGSKLTKSKGTIQGPSGKETYYNLNMSGVVSIMRRKGFSEAEYPYNVRTDGVKCLGPYVMVAAHLGNRPRGSKVQTSLGTGLVCDTGGFATANPSQIDIATSW
;
A
#
# COMPACT_ATOMS: atom_id res chain seq x y z
N MET A 1 -78.37 5.26 -62.30
CA MET A 1 -78.11 4.47 -61.10
C MET A 1 -77.31 5.33 -60.14
N THR A 2 -77.98 5.94 -59.20
CA THR A 2 -77.43 6.89 -58.21
C THR A 2 -77.25 6.12 -56.90
N ARG A 3 -76.00 5.98 -56.45
CA ARG A 3 -75.64 5.30 -55.23
C ARG A 3 -75.72 6.31 -54.06
N ALA A 4 -76.67 6.09 -53.13
CA ALA A 4 -76.82 6.93 -51.95
C ALA A 4 -75.58 6.76 -51.04
N LEU A 5 -75.02 7.90 -50.58
CA LEU A 5 -73.94 7.96 -49.52
C LEU A 5 -74.63 7.77 -48.17
N GLU A 6 -74.25 6.70 -47.50
CA GLU A 6 -74.66 6.44 -46.09
C GLU A 6 -73.90 7.37 -45.19
N ILE A 7 -74.62 8.14 -44.37
CA ILE A 7 -74.03 8.98 -43.30
C ILE A 7 -73.79 8.08 -42.08
N PRO A 8 -72.59 8.03 -41.54
CA PRO A 8 -72.32 7.22 -40.36
C PRO A 8 -72.96 7.80 -39.13
N LYS A 9 -73.52 6.92 -38.31
CA LYS A 9 -74.21 7.25 -37.05
C LYS A 9 -73.22 7.87 -36.06
N PRO A 10 -73.60 8.81 -35.19
CA PRO A 10 -72.78 9.39 -34.16
C PRO A 10 -72.40 8.31 -33.11
N ILE A 11 -71.10 8.22 -32.81
CA ILE A 11 -70.50 7.36 -31.79
C ILE A 11 -71.02 7.84 -30.43
N ALA A 12 -71.54 6.87 -29.65
CA ALA A 12 -72.01 7.09 -28.30
C ALA A 12 -70.90 7.67 -27.40
N LYS A 13 -71.33 8.52 -26.45
CA LYS A 13 -70.50 9.15 -25.44
C LYS A 13 -69.54 8.20 -24.81
N THR A 14 -68.25 8.43 -25.08
CA THR A 14 -67.16 7.71 -24.43
C THR A 14 -67.21 7.89 -22.93
N ASP A 15 -67.21 6.78 -22.23
CA ASP A 15 -66.99 6.72 -20.80
C ASP A 15 -65.70 7.42 -20.45
N PHE A 16 -65.76 8.51 -19.69
CA PHE A 16 -64.62 9.14 -19.08
C PHE A 16 -64.00 8.14 -18.11
N ILE A 17 -62.89 7.53 -18.48
CA ILE A 17 -62.04 6.80 -17.56
C ILE A 17 -61.61 7.82 -16.48
N LYS A 18 -62.15 7.66 -15.28
CA LYS A 18 -61.68 8.32 -14.09
C LYS A 18 -60.24 7.86 -13.85
N VAL A 19 -59.27 8.55 -14.43
CA VAL A 19 -57.87 8.43 -13.99
C VAL A 19 -57.83 9.01 -12.58
N SER A 20 -57.73 8.13 -11.60
CA SER A 20 -57.43 8.49 -10.23
C SER A 20 -56.06 9.18 -10.26
N THR A 21 -56.05 10.48 -10.23
CA THR A 21 -54.86 11.27 -9.95
C THR A 21 -54.47 11.04 -8.51
N LYS A 22 -53.73 9.95 -8.27
CA LYS A 22 -52.97 9.79 -7.06
C LYS A 22 -51.95 10.91 -7.13
N SER A 23 -52.15 11.99 -6.37
CA SER A 23 -51.20 13.10 -6.27
C SER A 23 -49.88 12.48 -5.78
N ILE A 24 -48.97 12.27 -6.70
CA ILE A 24 -47.58 11.92 -6.40
C ILE A 24 -47.06 13.15 -5.69
N ASN A 25 -46.64 12.99 -4.44
CA ASN A 25 -46.06 14.05 -3.63
C ASN A 25 -44.68 14.35 -4.23
N LEU A 26 -44.64 15.20 -5.26
CA LEU A 26 -43.47 15.53 -6.07
C LEU A 26 -42.35 16.14 -5.18
N ASP A 27 -42.76 16.93 -4.17
CA ASP A 27 -41.81 17.56 -3.24
C ASP A 27 -41.05 16.52 -2.40
N LYS A 28 -41.69 15.45 -1.96
CA LYS A 28 -41.01 14.40 -1.18
C LYS A 28 -40.04 13.58 -2.05
N SER A 29 -40.41 13.32 -3.29
CA SER A 29 -39.54 12.60 -4.24
C SER A 29 -38.28 13.43 -4.60
N VAL A 30 -38.41 14.73 -4.72
CA VAL A 30 -37.28 15.63 -5.02
C VAL A 30 -36.32 15.76 -3.82
N THR A 31 -36.87 15.83 -2.60
CA THR A 31 -36.02 15.88 -1.38
C THR A 31 -35.27 14.57 -1.14
N ASP A 32 -35.92 13.42 -1.34
CA ASP A 32 -35.29 12.11 -1.19
C ASP A 32 -34.18 11.90 -2.23
N THR A 33 -34.41 12.33 -3.48
CA THR A 33 -33.40 12.24 -4.55
C THR A 33 -32.20 13.15 -4.26
N LYS A 34 -32.44 14.37 -3.76
CA LYS A 34 -31.38 15.30 -3.39
C LYS A 34 -30.50 14.76 -2.25
N LEU A 35 -31.13 14.16 -1.24
CA LEU A 35 -30.41 13.56 -0.12
C LEU A 35 -29.50 12.40 -0.56
N ILE A 36 -29.99 11.56 -1.51
CA ILE A 36 -29.18 10.47 -2.08
C ILE A 36 -27.99 11.01 -2.87
N VAL A 37 -28.20 12.04 -3.66
CA VAL A 37 -27.12 12.65 -4.45
C VAL A 37 -26.08 13.31 -3.54
N ASP A 38 -26.51 14.03 -2.51
CA ASP A 38 -25.59 14.69 -1.56
C ASP A 38 -24.77 13.66 -0.77
N THR A 39 -25.35 12.55 -0.35
CA THR A 39 -24.63 11.46 0.34
C THR A 39 -23.63 10.75 -0.58
N GLU A 40 -23.98 10.52 -1.84
CA GLU A 40 -23.07 9.92 -2.81
C GLU A 40 -21.89 10.84 -3.16
N LEU A 41 -22.16 12.13 -3.32
CA LEU A 41 -21.12 13.14 -3.57
C LEU A 41 -20.14 13.25 -2.38
N GLU A 42 -20.66 13.17 -1.16
CA GLU A 42 -19.84 13.21 0.06
C GLU A 42 -18.99 11.94 0.20
N ARG A 43 -19.52 10.78 -0.19
CA ARG A 43 -18.77 9.52 -0.24
C ARG A 43 -17.63 9.59 -1.26
N GLN A 44 -17.91 10.06 -2.48
CA GLN A 44 -16.89 10.23 -3.54
C GLN A 44 -15.80 11.20 -3.12
N ARG A 45 -16.15 12.29 -2.43
CA ARG A 45 -15.16 13.24 -1.91
C ARG A 45 -14.25 12.61 -0.87
N LYS A 46 -14.80 11.85 0.07
CA LYS A 46 -14.01 11.13 1.10
C LYS A 46 -13.09 10.08 0.47
N GLU A 47 -13.58 9.32 -0.50
CA GLU A 47 -12.76 8.35 -1.24
C GLU A 47 -11.63 9.02 -2.04
N ALA A 48 -11.90 10.18 -2.65
CA ALA A 48 -10.89 10.95 -3.37
C ALA A 48 -9.81 11.53 -2.41
N GLU A 49 -10.23 12.09 -1.27
CA GLU A 49 -9.33 12.60 -0.23
C GLU A 49 -8.45 11.49 0.37
N GLU A 50 -9.03 10.32 0.62
CA GLU A 50 -8.29 9.16 1.13
C GLU A 50 -7.26 8.64 0.11
N LYS A 51 -7.66 8.56 -1.17
CA LYS A 51 -6.76 8.16 -2.27
C LYS A 51 -5.59 9.14 -2.43
N GLU A 52 -5.88 10.45 -2.36
CA GLU A 52 -4.84 11.49 -2.42
C GLU A 52 -3.88 11.41 -1.21
N ARG A 53 -4.42 11.17 -0.02
CA ARG A 53 -3.61 10.97 1.20
C ARG A 53 -2.70 9.76 1.10
N LEU A 54 -3.22 8.63 0.58
CA LEU A 54 -2.44 7.42 0.36
C LEU A 54 -1.34 7.64 -0.69
N ALA A 55 -1.65 8.32 -1.79
CA ALA A 55 -0.68 8.65 -2.83
C ALA A 55 0.45 9.55 -2.31
N LYS A 56 0.13 10.58 -1.52
CA LYS A 56 1.13 11.44 -0.86
C LYS A 56 2.02 10.66 0.13
N LEU A 57 1.43 9.74 0.88
CA LEU A 57 2.17 8.89 1.82
C LEU A 57 3.12 7.94 1.09
N GLU A 58 2.69 7.38 -0.05
CA GLU A 58 3.55 6.54 -0.89
C GLU A 58 4.70 7.34 -1.53
N GLU A 59 4.42 8.54 -2.00
CA GLU A 59 5.45 9.43 -2.56
C GLU A 59 6.47 9.85 -1.49
N GLU A 60 6.01 10.18 -0.29
CA GLU A 60 6.89 10.50 0.84
C GLU A 60 7.75 9.29 1.25
N LYS A 61 7.16 8.09 1.26
CA LYS A 61 7.92 6.84 1.49
C LYS A 61 8.97 6.61 0.40
N LYS A 62 8.63 6.81 -0.88
CA LYS A 62 9.57 6.69 -2.01
C LYS A 62 10.70 7.70 -1.90
N LYS A 63 10.41 8.98 -1.62
CA LYS A 63 11.44 10.02 -1.41
C LYS A 63 12.36 9.70 -0.22
N LYS A 64 11.81 9.18 0.89
CA LYS A 64 12.62 8.73 2.03
C LYS A 64 13.56 7.58 1.65
N VAL A 65 13.10 6.63 0.84
CA VAL A 65 13.92 5.51 0.35
C VAL A 65 15.02 6.02 -0.57
N GLU A 66 14.71 6.90 -1.50
CA GLU A 66 15.67 7.48 -2.46
C GLU A 66 16.77 8.30 -1.76
N ILE A 67 16.44 9.12 -0.76
CA ILE A 67 17.41 9.87 0.04
C ILE A 67 18.36 8.93 0.81
N ILE A 68 17.87 7.76 1.20
CA ILE A 68 18.63 6.74 1.92
C ILE A 68 19.61 6.00 0.97
N GLU A 69 19.22 5.80 -0.30
CA GLU A 69 20.05 5.12 -1.30
C GLU A 69 21.16 5.98 -1.87
N THR A 70 21.03 7.32 -1.87
CA THR A 70 21.99 8.24 -2.52
C THR A 70 23.18 8.63 -1.67
N SER A 71 23.26 8.25 -0.41
CA SER A 71 24.31 8.76 0.51
C SER A 71 25.61 7.96 0.53
N TYR A 72 25.67 6.75 -0.06
CA TYR A 72 26.88 5.94 -0.08
C TYR A 72 27.39 5.73 -1.51
N SER A 73 28.57 6.29 -1.80
CA SER A 73 29.23 6.22 -3.12
C SER A 73 30.30 5.12 -3.21
N GLY A 74 30.47 4.33 -2.16
CA GLY A 74 31.48 3.25 -2.11
C GLY A 74 31.06 1.97 -2.83
N SER A 75 31.91 0.95 -2.71
CA SER A 75 31.63 -0.38 -3.27
C SER A 75 30.39 -1.00 -2.66
N LYS A 76 29.42 -1.44 -3.49
CA LYS A 76 28.24 -2.20 -3.04
C LYS A 76 28.58 -3.67 -2.84
N LEU A 77 27.99 -4.29 -1.81
CA LEU A 77 28.05 -5.73 -1.60
C LEU A 77 27.35 -6.47 -2.73
N THR A 78 27.94 -7.50 -3.21
CA THR A 78 27.36 -8.40 -4.23
C THR A 78 27.70 -9.85 -3.89
N LYS A 79 26.94 -10.80 -4.44
CA LYS A 79 27.23 -12.22 -4.28
C LYS A 79 28.68 -12.58 -4.64
N SER A 80 29.22 -12.02 -5.73
CA SER A 80 30.57 -12.30 -6.20
C SER A 80 31.65 -11.71 -5.31
N LYS A 81 31.42 -10.54 -4.69
CA LYS A 81 32.38 -9.92 -3.78
C LYS A 81 32.40 -10.58 -2.41
N GLY A 82 31.27 -11.12 -1.95
CA GLY A 82 31.15 -11.86 -0.69
C GLY A 82 31.36 -11.01 0.56
N THR A 83 32.29 -10.10 0.52
CA THR A 83 32.69 -9.20 1.62
C THR A 83 33.14 -7.85 1.08
N ILE A 84 32.76 -6.77 1.78
CA ILE A 84 33.26 -5.41 1.51
C ILE A 84 33.46 -4.64 2.83
N GLN A 85 34.16 -3.50 2.74
CA GLN A 85 34.09 -2.47 3.77
C GLN A 85 32.96 -1.51 3.41
N GLY A 86 31.85 -1.59 4.13
CA GLY A 86 30.69 -0.72 3.96
C GLY A 86 30.76 0.54 4.83
N PRO A 87 29.70 1.38 4.78
CA PRO A 87 29.70 2.66 5.49
C PRO A 87 29.72 2.54 7.02
N SER A 88 29.25 1.43 7.58
CA SER A 88 29.19 1.23 9.03
C SER A 88 30.06 0.08 9.55
N GLY A 89 30.94 -0.46 8.72
CA GLY A 89 31.84 -1.54 9.06
C GLY A 89 31.92 -2.60 7.98
N LYS A 90 32.58 -3.73 8.28
CA LYS A 90 32.64 -4.87 7.38
C LYS A 90 31.24 -5.40 7.10
N GLU A 91 30.91 -5.59 5.84
CA GLU A 91 29.67 -6.19 5.37
C GLU A 91 29.90 -7.55 4.74
N THR A 92 29.07 -8.51 5.11
CA THR A 92 28.95 -9.83 4.52
C THR A 92 27.47 -10.10 4.22
N TYR A 93 27.16 -11.29 3.70
CA TYR A 93 25.76 -11.66 3.49
C TYR A 93 25.48 -13.09 3.99
N TYR A 94 24.20 -13.34 4.26
CA TYR A 94 23.71 -14.68 4.60
C TYR A 94 22.35 -14.94 3.97
N ASN A 95 22.07 -16.20 3.69
CA ASN A 95 20.78 -16.66 3.22
C ASN A 95 20.11 -17.55 4.28
N LEU A 96 19.06 -17.04 4.89
CA LEU A 96 18.28 -17.73 5.92
C LEU A 96 16.79 -17.59 5.59
N ASN A 97 15.97 -18.57 5.97
CA ASN A 97 14.52 -18.39 6.02
C ASN A 97 14.19 -17.37 7.12
N MET A 98 13.67 -16.21 6.72
CA MET A 98 13.46 -15.07 7.63
C MET A 98 12.16 -15.16 8.44
N SER A 99 11.32 -16.19 8.29
CA SER A 99 10.02 -16.27 8.96
C SER A 99 10.12 -16.13 10.50
N GLY A 100 11.09 -16.80 11.11
CA GLY A 100 11.36 -16.68 12.54
C GLY A 100 11.81 -15.29 12.95
N VAL A 101 12.72 -14.69 12.18
CA VAL A 101 13.22 -13.32 12.42
C VAL A 101 12.10 -12.29 12.26
N VAL A 102 11.29 -12.39 11.21
CA VAL A 102 10.12 -11.55 10.98
C VAL A 102 9.15 -11.67 12.16
N SER A 103 8.85 -12.88 12.64
CA SER A 103 7.99 -13.08 13.80
C SER A 103 8.52 -12.41 15.08
N ILE A 104 9.84 -12.41 15.28
CA ILE A 104 10.47 -11.67 16.39
C ILE A 104 10.25 -10.17 16.23
N MET A 105 10.45 -9.63 15.00
CA MET A 105 10.25 -8.21 14.73
C MET A 105 8.79 -7.79 14.89
N ARG A 106 7.81 -8.63 14.49
CA ARG A 106 6.38 -8.38 14.73
C ARG A 106 6.08 -8.21 16.23
N ARG A 107 6.61 -9.09 17.09
CA ARG A 107 6.46 -8.96 18.55
C ARG A 107 7.12 -7.72 19.13
N LYS A 108 8.06 -7.11 18.42
CA LYS A 108 8.71 -5.84 18.80
C LYS A 108 8.00 -4.58 18.26
N GLY A 109 6.84 -4.73 17.64
CA GLY A 109 6.02 -3.62 17.16
C GLY A 109 6.24 -3.23 15.69
N PHE A 110 7.05 -3.96 14.94
CA PHE A 110 7.17 -3.76 13.48
C PHE A 110 6.01 -4.44 12.77
N SER A 111 4.88 -3.75 12.64
CA SER A 111 3.65 -4.28 12.06
C SER A 111 3.84 -4.70 10.59
N GLU A 112 2.99 -5.62 10.10
CA GLU A 112 3.06 -6.03 8.70
C GLU A 112 2.58 -4.92 7.75
N ALA A 113 1.63 -4.12 8.18
CA ALA A 113 1.11 -3.01 7.39
C ALA A 113 2.18 -1.93 7.13
N GLU A 114 3.02 -1.62 8.12
CA GLU A 114 4.07 -0.61 7.99
C GLU A 114 5.41 -1.17 7.50
N TYR A 115 5.70 -2.43 7.85
CA TYR A 115 6.96 -3.11 7.56
C TYR A 115 6.70 -4.48 6.89
N PRO A 116 6.10 -4.52 5.68
CA PRO A 116 5.91 -5.78 4.97
C PRO A 116 7.28 -6.45 4.69
N TYR A 117 7.33 -7.77 4.85
CA TYR A 117 8.51 -8.53 4.43
C TYR A 117 8.49 -8.68 2.91
N ASN A 118 9.61 -8.38 2.26
CA ASN A 118 9.78 -8.58 0.83
C ASN A 118 11.23 -8.95 0.49
N VAL A 119 11.41 -9.47 -0.73
CA VAL A 119 12.72 -9.70 -1.33
C VAL A 119 12.80 -8.81 -2.56
N ARG A 120 13.80 -7.93 -2.59
CA ARG A 120 14.05 -7.02 -3.72
C ARG A 120 14.49 -7.81 -4.97
N THR A 121 14.42 -7.19 -6.13
CA THR A 121 14.84 -7.79 -7.41
C THR A 121 16.32 -8.18 -7.45
N ASP A 122 17.15 -7.50 -6.67
CA ASP A 122 18.58 -7.82 -6.48
C ASP A 122 18.83 -8.93 -5.45
N GLY A 123 17.76 -9.52 -4.89
CA GLY A 123 17.83 -10.63 -3.93
C GLY A 123 18.02 -10.21 -2.47
N VAL A 124 18.05 -8.91 -2.16
CA VAL A 124 18.16 -8.42 -0.79
C VAL A 124 16.83 -8.54 -0.06
N LYS A 125 16.84 -9.10 1.14
CA LYS A 125 15.65 -9.27 1.99
C LYS A 125 15.40 -8.01 2.80
N CYS A 126 14.15 -7.53 2.81
CA CYS A 126 13.76 -6.27 3.41
C CYS A 126 12.58 -6.44 4.37
N LEU A 127 12.51 -5.54 5.34
CA LEU A 127 11.37 -5.35 6.22
C LEU A 127 10.90 -3.88 6.08
N GLY A 128 9.78 -3.68 5.39
CA GLY A 128 9.39 -2.38 4.88
C GLY A 128 10.43 -1.79 3.92
N PRO A 129 10.85 -0.54 4.09
CA PRO A 129 11.87 0.10 3.25
C PRO A 129 13.31 -0.25 3.64
N TYR A 130 13.53 -1.06 4.67
CA TYR A 130 14.85 -1.31 5.24
C TYR A 130 15.39 -2.69 4.87
N VAL A 131 16.68 -2.74 4.55
CA VAL A 131 17.45 -3.97 4.39
C VAL A 131 17.52 -4.72 5.73
N MET A 132 17.17 -6.00 5.75
CA MET A 132 17.29 -6.80 6.97
C MET A 132 18.76 -7.15 7.21
N VAL A 133 19.24 -6.88 8.42
CA VAL A 133 20.64 -7.17 8.79
C VAL A 133 20.72 -7.90 10.13
N ALA A 134 21.75 -8.73 10.25
CA ALA A 134 22.23 -9.26 11.51
C ALA A 134 23.41 -8.45 12.00
N ALA A 135 23.48 -8.19 13.32
CA ALA A 135 24.55 -7.44 13.96
C ALA A 135 24.77 -7.89 15.41
N HIS A 136 25.80 -7.35 16.05
CA HIS A 136 26.03 -7.52 17.49
C HIS A 136 24.97 -6.74 18.29
N LEU A 137 24.07 -7.44 18.98
CA LEU A 137 22.90 -6.83 19.62
C LEU A 137 23.24 -5.92 20.81
N GLY A 138 24.41 -6.08 21.43
CA GLY A 138 24.88 -5.17 22.46
C GLY A 138 25.26 -3.80 21.91
N ASN A 139 25.80 -3.73 20.68
CA ASN A 139 26.18 -2.50 20.03
C ASN A 139 25.06 -1.91 19.18
N ARG A 140 24.27 -2.77 18.58
CA ARG A 140 23.17 -2.42 17.65
C ARG A 140 21.95 -3.26 18.00
N PRO A 141 21.10 -2.81 18.93
CA PRO A 141 19.91 -3.54 19.35
C PRO A 141 18.94 -3.80 18.19
N ARG A 142 18.14 -4.87 18.28
CA ARG A 142 17.07 -5.14 17.29
C ARG A 142 16.14 -3.94 17.18
N GLY A 143 15.88 -3.52 15.95
CA GLY A 143 15.10 -2.33 15.62
C GLY A 143 15.93 -1.07 15.41
N SER A 144 17.22 -1.08 15.73
CA SER A 144 18.11 0.05 15.39
C SER A 144 18.41 0.07 13.88
N LYS A 145 18.66 1.27 13.36
CA LYS A 145 19.02 1.49 11.96
C LYS A 145 20.52 1.63 11.81
N VAL A 146 21.04 1.12 10.70
CA VAL A 146 22.48 1.17 10.35
C VAL A 146 22.62 1.40 8.87
N GLN A 147 23.61 2.20 8.46
CA GLN A 147 23.89 2.42 7.03
C GLN A 147 24.61 1.20 6.47
N THR A 148 24.12 0.71 5.32
CA THR A 148 24.80 -0.35 4.55
C THR A 148 25.05 0.08 3.12
N SER A 149 25.90 -0.65 2.42
CA SER A 149 26.15 -0.42 0.99
C SER A 149 24.93 -0.67 0.08
N LEU A 150 23.89 -1.33 0.61
CA LEU A 150 22.67 -1.68 -0.11
C LEU A 150 21.44 -0.88 0.36
N GLY A 151 21.68 0.17 1.16
CA GLY A 151 20.66 1.05 1.72
C GLY A 151 20.64 1.03 3.25
N THR A 152 19.67 1.69 3.87
CA THR A 152 19.55 1.68 5.32
C THR A 152 19.10 0.31 5.81
N GLY A 153 19.94 -0.32 6.64
CA GLY A 153 19.64 -1.58 7.30
C GLY A 153 18.81 -1.38 8.58
N LEU A 154 17.95 -2.35 8.85
CA LEU A 154 17.25 -2.55 10.12
C LEU A 154 17.83 -3.78 10.78
N VAL A 155 18.35 -3.65 11.99
CA VAL A 155 18.88 -4.78 12.75
C VAL A 155 17.71 -5.66 13.20
N CYS A 156 17.60 -6.81 12.54
CA CYS A 156 16.54 -7.80 12.78
C CYS A 156 17.06 -9.06 13.49
N ASP A 157 18.35 -9.36 13.28
CA ASP A 157 18.93 -10.64 13.68
C ASP A 157 20.32 -10.48 14.31
N THR A 158 20.90 -11.60 14.69
CA THR A 158 22.30 -11.73 15.16
C THR A 158 22.83 -13.08 14.74
N GLY A 159 24.12 -13.26 14.77
CA GLY A 159 24.78 -14.53 14.43
C GLY A 159 26.08 -14.71 15.21
N GLY A 160 26.65 -15.91 15.11
CA GLY A 160 27.90 -16.26 15.79
C GLY A 160 29.08 -15.35 15.43
N PHE A 161 29.10 -14.77 14.22
CA PHE A 161 30.11 -13.79 13.78
C PHE A 161 30.18 -12.55 14.69
N ALA A 162 29.06 -12.17 15.29
CA ALA A 162 28.94 -10.94 16.07
C ALA A 162 29.80 -10.94 17.32
N THR A 163 30.07 -12.10 17.90
CA THR A 163 30.98 -12.24 19.05
C THR A 163 32.45 -11.96 18.69
N ALA A 164 32.89 -12.47 17.53
CA ALA A 164 34.26 -12.27 17.05
C ALA A 164 34.47 -10.89 16.40
N ASN A 165 33.45 -10.38 15.73
CA ASN A 165 33.48 -9.12 14.97
C ASN A 165 32.27 -8.22 15.31
N PRO A 166 32.28 -7.54 16.46
CA PRO A 166 31.11 -6.77 16.93
C PRO A 166 30.72 -5.59 16.04
N SER A 167 31.61 -5.13 15.15
CA SER A 167 31.34 -4.07 14.17
C SER A 167 30.81 -4.59 12.84
N GLN A 168 30.89 -5.89 12.58
CA GLN A 168 30.43 -6.50 11.33
C GLN A 168 28.91 -6.45 11.21
N ILE A 169 28.45 -6.28 9.98
CA ILE A 169 27.05 -6.36 9.58
C ILE A 169 26.92 -7.50 8.57
N ASP A 170 25.92 -8.34 8.76
CA ASP A 170 25.63 -9.44 7.85
C ASP A 170 24.25 -9.20 7.21
N ILE A 171 24.22 -9.06 5.89
CA ILE A 171 23.02 -8.63 5.15
C ILE A 171 22.22 -9.86 4.73
N ALA A 172 20.93 -9.87 5.03
CA ALA A 172 20.03 -10.95 4.65
C ALA A 172 19.72 -10.90 3.15
N THR A 173 20.03 -12.00 2.45
CA THR A 173 19.85 -12.09 1.00
C THR A 173 19.23 -13.44 0.60
N SER A 174 18.87 -13.59 -0.68
CA SER A 174 18.46 -14.85 -1.30
C SER A 174 19.57 -15.51 -2.13
N TRP A 175 20.75 -14.93 -2.16
CA TRP A 175 21.93 -15.40 -2.91
C TRP A 175 23.05 -15.94 -2.05
#